data_4c52ad0cea6c83150975c92fafe608e6
#
_entry.id   4c52ad0cea6c83150975c92fafe608e6
#
_cell.length_a   1.000
_cell.length_b   1.000
_cell.length_c   1.000
_cell.angle_alpha   90.00
_cell.angle_beta   90.00
_cell.angle_gamma   90.00
#
_symmetry.space_group_name_H-M   'P 1'
#
loop_
_entity.id
_entity.type
_entity.pdbx_description
1 polymer ?
#
loop_
_entity_poly.entity_id
_entity_poly.type
_entity_poly.pdbx_seq_one_letter_code
_entity_poly.pdbx_strand_id
1 'polypeptide(L)'
;MHEFNKGVTLIQLSSALAYSHALMNQVVNPGDHVIDATVGNGHDTVYLAKLVGTTGHVDGFDIQPAAIKATTSALDKAALSHQVTLWQTGHEHLADKIATDQPIKCAVFNLGYLPGGDKQIITKPTTTLTAVKAIQERLVTNGLIILLVYAGHPGGATEAQAVLDYATSLDQHQFQVLQYQFINQVHVPPYLLAIQKR
;
A
#
# COMPACT_ATOMS: atom_id res chain seq x y z
N MET A 1 -2.07 -7.65 52.54
CA MET A 1 -1.19 -8.00 51.38
C MET A 1 -2.09 -8.22 50.19
N HIS A 2 -2.26 -7.20 49.34
CA HIS A 2 -2.98 -7.32 48.08
C HIS A 2 -1.96 -7.51 46.99
N GLU A 3 -1.89 -8.73 46.45
CA GLU A 3 -1.11 -9.03 45.27
C GLU A 3 -1.72 -8.31 44.05
N PHE A 4 -1.02 -7.32 43.53
CA PHE A 4 -1.28 -6.74 42.21
C PHE A 4 -0.78 -7.73 41.15
N ASN A 5 -1.62 -8.68 40.76
CA ASN A 5 -1.37 -9.47 39.56
C ASN A 5 -1.67 -8.58 38.34
N LYS A 6 -0.73 -7.68 38.00
CA LYS A 6 -0.77 -6.98 36.71
C LYS A 6 -0.42 -8.01 35.65
N GLY A 7 -1.43 -8.50 34.94
CA GLY A 7 -1.23 -9.29 33.75
C GLY A 7 -0.19 -8.59 32.86
N VAL A 8 0.95 -9.24 32.66
CA VAL A 8 1.99 -8.73 31.76
C VAL A 8 1.42 -8.73 30.35
N THR A 9 1.02 -7.57 29.86
CA THR A 9 0.69 -7.42 28.44
C THR A 9 2.00 -7.56 27.65
N LEU A 10 2.18 -8.68 26.97
CA LEU A 10 3.32 -8.88 26.08
C LEU A 10 3.20 -7.87 24.94
N ILE A 11 4.12 -6.91 24.88
CA ILE A 11 4.25 -5.99 23.75
C ILE A 11 4.94 -6.76 22.63
N GLN A 12 4.24 -6.95 21.53
CA GLN A 12 4.80 -7.54 20.31
C GLN A 12 4.95 -6.47 19.24
N LEU A 13 6.13 -6.38 18.63
CA LEU A 13 6.35 -5.52 17.48
C LEU A 13 5.55 -6.06 16.28
N SER A 14 4.80 -5.18 15.62
CA SER A 14 3.98 -5.53 14.48
C SER A 14 4.84 -5.91 13.26
N SER A 15 4.35 -6.84 12.43
CA SER A 15 4.94 -7.05 11.11
C SER A 15 4.76 -5.80 10.23
N ALA A 16 5.57 -5.68 9.16
CA ALA A 16 5.43 -4.57 8.21
C ALA A 16 4.00 -4.48 7.64
N LEU A 17 3.38 -5.62 7.32
CA LEU A 17 2.00 -5.68 6.84
C LEU A 17 0.98 -5.24 7.92
N ALA A 18 1.12 -5.68 9.15
CA ALA A 18 0.21 -5.25 10.23
C ALA A 18 0.39 -3.75 10.53
N TYR A 19 1.61 -3.23 10.41
CA TYR A 19 1.88 -1.81 10.61
C TYR A 19 1.34 -0.96 9.44
N SER A 20 1.34 -1.46 8.19
CA SER A 20 0.69 -0.76 7.07
C SER A 20 -0.81 -0.58 7.31
N HIS A 21 -1.50 -1.60 7.80
CA HIS A 21 -2.93 -1.51 8.16
C HIS A 21 -3.17 -0.51 9.32
N ALA A 22 -2.27 -0.48 10.31
CA ALA A 22 -2.36 0.52 11.39
C ALA A 22 -2.22 1.95 10.85
N LEU A 23 -1.31 2.20 9.90
CA LEU A 23 -1.14 3.49 9.25
C LEU A 23 -2.35 3.86 8.38
N MET A 24 -2.87 2.93 7.57
CA MET A 24 -4.10 3.16 6.79
C MET A 24 -5.27 3.55 7.70
N ASN A 25 -5.46 2.83 8.81
CA ASN A 25 -6.53 3.10 9.78
C ASN A 25 -6.39 4.47 10.49
N GLN A 26 -5.16 4.97 10.62
CA GLN A 26 -4.91 6.30 11.22
C GLN A 26 -5.18 7.44 10.25
N VAL A 27 -4.99 7.22 8.94
CA VAL A 27 -4.98 8.30 7.95
C VAL A 27 -6.24 8.36 7.10
N VAL A 28 -6.88 7.21 6.82
CA VAL A 28 -8.06 7.11 5.95
C VAL A 28 -9.34 7.30 6.75
N ASN A 29 -10.22 8.15 6.23
CA ASN A 29 -11.53 8.44 6.81
C ASN A 29 -12.65 8.12 5.81
N PRO A 30 -13.89 7.93 6.26
CA PRO A 30 -15.04 7.84 5.37
C PRO A 30 -15.14 9.07 4.45
N GLY A 31 -15.34 8.80 3.15
CA GLY A 31 -15.38 9.83 2.12
C GLY A 31 -14.05 10.07 1.39
N ASP A 32 -12.95 9.54 1.89
CA ASP A 32 -11.65 9.67 1.24
C ASP A 32 -11.56 8.89 -0.08
N HIS A 33 -10.71 9.38 -0.99
CA HIS A 33 -10.28 8.67 -2.19
C HIS A 33 -8.88 8.07 -1.96
N VAL A 34 -8.75 6.77 -2.17
CA VAL A 34 -7.54 6.01 -1.91
C VAL A 34 -7.18 5.08 -3.06
N ILE A 35 -5.94 4.64 -3.12
CA ILE A 35 -5.41 3.78 -4.19
C ILE A 35 -4.84 2.49 -3.60
N ASP A 36 -5.22 1.35 -4.19
CA ASP A 36 -4.48 0.09 -4.07
C ASP A 36 -3.76 -0.14 -5.40
N ALA A 37 -2.46 0.11 -5.43
CA ALA A 37 -1.67 0.06 -6.66
C ALA A 37 -1.29 -1.37 -7.08
N THR A 38 -1.60 -2.39 -6.25
CA THR A 38 -1.24 -3.80 -6.43
C THR A 38 -2.29 -4.69 -5.79
N VAL A 39 -3.51 -4.73 -6.36
CA VAL A 39 -4.67 -5.33 -5.68
C VAL A 39 -4.51 -6.82 -5.32
N GLY A 40 -3.79 -7.58 -6.15
CA GLY A 40 -3.49 -8.98 -5.89
C GLY A 40 -4.74 -9.81 -5.54
N ASN A 41 -4.74 -10.41 -4.35
CA ASN A 41 -5.88 -11.19 -3.85
C ASN A 41 -6.97 -10.34 -3.17
N GLY A 42 -6.86 -9.02 -3.18
CA GLY A 42 -7.89 -8.08 -2.72
C GLY A 42 -7.90 -7.79 -1.23
N HIS A 43 -6.89 -8.22 -0.47
CA HIS A 43 -6.89 -8.04 0.98
C HIS A 43 -6.86 -6.56 1.37
N ASP A 44 -5.93 -5.78 0.80
CA ASP A 44 -5.80 -4.35 1.07
C ASP A 44 -6.93 -3.56 0.42
N THR A 45 -7.38 -3.95 -0.80
CA THR A 45 -8.53 -3.34 -1.47
C THR A 45 -9.80 -3.42 -0.60
N VAL A 46 -10.12 -4.62 -0.08
CA VAL A 46 -11.28 -4.82 0.82
C VAL A 46 -11.11 -4.06 2.13
N TYR A 47 -9.89 -4.00 2.66
CA TYR A 47 -9.60 -3.24 3.88
C TYR A 47 -9.82 -1.74 3.67
N LEU A 48 -9.26 -1.17 2.61
CA LEU A 48 -9.43 0.23 2.23
C LEU A 48 -10.90 0.58 1.95
N ALA A 49 -11.62 -0.28 1.22
CA ALA A 49 -13.04 -0.07 0.93
C ALA A 49 -13.89 0.02 2.20
N LYS A 50 -13.56 -0.73 3.25
CA LYS A 50 -14.21 -0.59 4.56
C LYS A 50 -13.90 0.74 5.22
N LEU A 51 -12.66 1.22 5.14
CA LEU A 51 -12.24 2.48 5.75
C LEU A 51 -12.88 3.69 5.09
N VAL A 52 -12.90 3.73 3.76
CA VAL A 52 -13.48 4.87 3.03
C VAL A 52 -15.00 4.94 3.14
N GLY A 53 -15.66 3.86 3.54
CA GLY A 53 -17.11 3.81 3.72
C GLY A 53 -17.88 4.02 2.42
N THR A 54 -19.19 4.21 2.51
CA THR A 54 -20.11 4.30 1.36
C THR A 54 -19.97 5.60 0.56
N THR A 55 -19.30 6.60 1.08
CA THR A 55 -19.11 7.91 0.44
C THR A 55 -17.71 8.12 -0.13
N GLY A 56 -16.77 7.23 0.19
CA GLY A 56 -15.41 7.26 -0.34
C GLY A 56 -15.22 6.31 -1.52
N HIS A 57 -14.00 6.26 -2.03
CA HIS A 57 -13.68 5.46 -3.22
C HIS A 57 -12.29 4.85 -3.17
N VAL A 58 -12.15 3.65 -3.75
CA VAL A 58 -10.87 2.96 -3.96
C VAL A 58 -10.66 2.73 -5.44
N ASP A 59 -9.54 3.20 -6.00
CA ASP A 59 -9.06 2.75 -7.30
C ASP A 59 -8.02 1.66 -7.10
N GLY A 60 -8.30 0.47 -7.63
CA GLY A 60 -7.42 -0.70 -7.53
C GLY A 60 -6.79 -1.05 -8.87
N PHE A 61 -5.47 -1.30 -8.89
CA PHE A 61 -4.70 -1.60 -10.10
C PHE A 61 -4.02 -2.97 -10.02
N ASP A 62 -4.11 -3.76 -11.08
CA ASP A 62 -3.29 -4.95 -11.29
C ASP A 62 -3.25 -5.30 -12.78
N ILE A 63 -2.10 -5.79 -13.26
CA ILE A 63 -1.95 -6.23 -14.66
C ILE A 63 -2.52 -7.64 -14.88
N GLN A 64 -2.66 -8.43 -13.82
CA GLN A 64 -3.04 -9.83 -13.89
C GLN A 64 -4.56 -10.01 -13.83
N PRO A 65 -5.19 -10.63 -14.87
CA PRO A 65 -6.63 -10.92 -14.84
C PRO A 65 -7.06 -11.77 -13.64
N ALA A 66 -6.17 -12.64 -13.16
CA ALA A 66 -6.42 -13.48 -11.99
C ALA A 66 -6.58 -12.65 -10.70
N ALA A 67 -5.75 -11.61 -10.53
CA ALA A 67 -5.84 -10.68 -9.40
C ALA A 67 -7.17 -9.90 -9.45
N ILE A 68 -7.52 -9.32 -10.59
CA ILE A 68 -8.78 -8.60 -10.78
C ILE A 68 -9.98 -9.51 -10.45
N LYS A 69 -10.00 -10.75 -10.98
CA LYS A 69 -11.06 -11.71 -10.70
C LYS A 69 -11.16 -12.07 -9.21
N ALA A 70 -10.02 -12.33 -8.56
CA ALA A 70 -9.99 -12.68 -7.13
C ALA A 70 -10.51 -11.52 -6.28
N THR A 71 -10.05 -10.29 -6.56
CA THR A 71 -10.47 -9.09 -5.85
C THR A 71 -11.94 -8.76 -6.07
N THR A 72 -12.45 -8.87 -7.31
CA THR A 72 -13.89 -8.71 -7.59
C THR A 72 -14.71 -9.67 -6.72
N SER A 73 -14.34 -10.96 -6.70
CA SER A 73 -15.04 -11.95 -5.87
C SER A 73 -14.98 -11.65 -4.37
N ALA A 74 -13.85 -11.10 -3.88
CA ALA A 74 -13.71 -10.71 -2.48
C ALA A 74 -14.59 -9.50 -2.13
N LEU A 75 -14.67 -8.51 -3.01
CA LEU A 75 -15.52 -7.33 -2.87
C LEU A 75 -17.00 -7.68 -2.90
N ASP A 76 -17.44 -8.55 -3.82
CA ASP A 76 -18.84 -9.00 -3.91
C ASP A 76 -19.26 -9.72 -2.64
N LYS A 77 -18.42 -10.64 -2.11
CA LYS A 77 -18.67 -11.33 -0.84
C LYS A 77 -18.77 -10.39 0.35
N ALA A 78 -18.05 -9.28 0.31
CA ALA A 78 -18.04 -8.26 1.35
C ALA A 78 -19.12 -7.19 1.15
N ALA A 79 -19.87 -7.19 0.04
CA ALA A 79 -20.83 -6.18 -0.38
C ALA A 79 -20.20 -4.76 -0.49
N LEU A 80 -18.95 -4.68 -1.04
CA LEU A 80 -18.17 -3.45 -1.15
C LEU A 80 -17.88 -3.03 -2.61
N SER A 81 -18.42 -3.75 -3.60
CA SER A 81 -18.11 -3.54 -5.03
C SER A 81 -18.46 -2.15 -5.53
N HIS A 82 -19.44 -1.47 -4.95
CA HIS A 82 -19.86 -0.12 -5.36
C HIS A 82 -18.88 1.00 -4.97
N GLN A 83 -17.97 0.74 -4.05
CA GLN A 83 -16.97 1.69 -3.55
C GLN A 83 -15.62 1.56 -4.28
N VAL A 84 -15.50 0.58 -5.18
CA VAL A 84 -14.21 0.22 -5.78
C VAL A 84 -14.31 0.18 -7.30
N THR A 85 -13.35 0.83 -7.95
CA THR A 85 -13.08 0.64 -9.38
C THR A 85 -11.81 -0.17 -9.55
N LEU A 86 -11.89 -1.30 -10.26
CA LEU A 86 -10.73 -2.14 -10.56
C LEU A 86 -10.26 -1.91 -12.00
N TRP A 87 -8.99 -1.59 -12.14
CA TRP A 87 -8.33 -1.35 -13.41
C TRP A 87 -7.37 -2.51 -13.74
N GLN A 88 -7.67 -3.28 -14.79
CA GLN A 88 -6.75 -4.30 -15.29
C GLN A 88 -5.64 -3.64 -16.11
N THR A 89 -4.74 -2.94 -15.43
CA THR A 89 -3.59 -2.25 -16.04
C THR A 89 -2.51 -2.03 -14.96
N GLY A 90 -1.29 -1.71 -15.38
CA GLY A 90 -0.23 -1.36 -14.45
C GLY A 90 -0.51 -0.03 -13.74
N HIS A 91 -0.05 0.07 -12.50
CA HIS A 91 -0.22 1.27 -11.68
C HIS A 91 0.48 2.51 -12.27
N GLU A 92 1.45 2.35 -13.16
CA GLU A 92 2.08 3.45 -13.90
C GLU A 92 1.10 4.25 -14.78
N HIS A 93 -0.04 3.64 -15.11
CA HIS A 93 -1.10 4.26 -15.91
C HIS A 93 -2.20 4.92 -15.07
N LEU A 94 -2.01 5.04 -13.75
CA LEU A 94 -3.04 5.65 -12.88
C LEU A 94 -3.39 7.09 -13.29
N ALA A 95 -2.43 7.84 -13.84
CA ALA A 95 -2.66 9.20 -14.29
C ALA A 95 -3.64 9.30 -15.48
N ASP A 96 -3.77 8.22 -16.27
CA ASP A 96 -4.72 8.13 -17.38
C ASP A 96 -6.13 7.70 -16.93
N LYS A 97 -6.26 7.17 -15.71
CA LYS A 97 -7.49 6.59 -15.17
C LYS A 97 -8.18 7.46 -14.12
N ILE A 98 -7.41 8.21 -13.37
CA ILE A 98 -7.89 9.05 -12.28
C ILE A 98 -7.76 10.51 -12.71
N ALA A 99 -8.81 11.30 -12.51
CA ALA A 99 -8.82 12.73 -12.85
C ALA A 99 -7.64 13.47 -12.20
N THR A 100 -7.06 14.42 -12.92
CA THR A 100 -5.85 15.14 -12.50
C THR A 100 -6.05 15.97 -11.24
N ASP A 101 -7.27 16.42 -11.00
CA ASP A 101 -7.69 17.21 -9.83
C ASP A 101 -8.26 16.36 -8.69
N GLN A 102 -8.32 15.01 -8.85
CA GLN A 102 -8.79 14.13 -7.81
C GLN A 102 -7.79 14.07 -6.65
N PRO A 103 -8.16 14.54 -5.45
CA PRO A 103 -7.27 14.46 -4.29
C PRO A 103 -7.15 13.01 -3.81
N ILE A 104 -5.92 12.60 -3.47
CA ILE A 104 -5.62 11.25 -2.98
C ILE A 104 -5.22 11.34 -1.51
N LYS A 105 -5.88 10.56 -0.66
CA LYS A 105 -5.60 10.52 0.78
C LYS A 105 -4.57 9.47 1.15
N CYS A 106 -4.66 8.29 0.56
CA CYS A 106 -3.74 7.18 0.84
C CYS A 106 -3.52 6.34 -0.42
N ALA A 107 -2.30 5.83 -0.57
CA ALA A 107 -1.99 4.82 -1.57
C ALA A 107 -1.16 3.70 -0.95
N VAL A 108 -1.45 2.44 -1.33
CA VAL A 108 -0.69 1.27 -0.89
C VAL A 108 -0.13 0.50 -2.08
N PHE A 109 1.10 0.02 -1.91
CA PHE A 109 1.83 -0.83 -2.84
C PHE A 109 2.36 -2.05 -2.11
N ASN A 110 2.13 -3.26 -2.63
CA ASN A 110 2.83 -4.47 -2.25
C ASN A 110 3.80 -4.83 -3.37
N LEU A 111 5.07 -4.47 -3.22
CA LEU A 111 6.08 -4.60 -4.29
C LEU A 111 6.62 -6.02 -4.34
N GLY A 112 6.40 -6.70 -5.46
CA GLY A 112 6.81 -8.08 -5.65
C GLY A 112 5.97 -8.79 -6.70
N TYR A 113 5.49 -9.99 -6.38
CA TYR A 113 4.67 -10.82 -7.25
C TYR A 113 3.38 -11.25 -6.54
N LEU A 114 2.37 -11.62 -7.34
CA LEU A 114 1.09 -12.12 -6.83
C LEU A 114 1.30 -13.47 -6.10
N PRO A 115 0.98 -13.58 -4.80
CA PRO A 115 1.03 -14.86 -4.09
C PRO A 115 0.13 -15.92 -4.76
N GLY A 116 0.72 -17.06 -5.13
CA GLY A 116 0.04 -18.11 -5.88
C GLY A 116 -0.03 -17.88 -7.41
N GLY A 117 0.48 -16.75 -7.90
CA GLY A 117 0.57 -16.43 -9.33
C GLY A 117 1.92 -16.76 -9.96
N ASP A 118 2.13 -16.26 -11.18
CA ASP A 118 3.40 -16.38 -11.89
C ASP A 118 4.46 -15.48 -11.26
N LYS A 119 5.50 -16.08 -10.70
CA LYS A 119 6.62 -15.38 -10.06
C LYS A 119 7.50 -14.59 -11.03
N GLN A 120 7.31 -14.73 -12.33
CA GLN A 120 8.02 -13.91 -13.34
C GLN A 120 7.33 -12.55 -13.54
N ILE A 121 6.07 -12.43 -13.15
CA ILE A 121 5.32 -11.18 -13.21
C ILE A 121 5.51 -10.45 -11.87
N ILE A 122 6.44 -9.49 -11.87
CA ILE A 122 6.83 -8.70 -10.70
C ILE A 122 6.62 -7.21 -10.95
N THR A 123 6.50 -6.43 -9.89
CA THR A 123 6.63 -4.97 -9.96
C THR A 123 8.04 -4.55 -10.37
N LYS A 124 8.18 -3.36 -10.92
CA LYS A 124 9.48 -2.87 -11.45
C LYS A 124 9.75 -1.45 -10.98
N PRO A 125 11.03 -1.09 -10.75
CA PRO A 125 11.39 0.25 -10.26
C PRO A 125 10.79 1.39 -11.08
N THR A 126 10.83 1.26 -12.41
CA THR A 126 10.34 2.31 -13.32
C THR A 126 8.84 2.53 -13.21
N THR A 127 8.05 1.45 -13.22
CA THR A 127 6.58 1.54 -13.12
C THR A 127 6.17 2.02 -11.73
N THR A 128 6.77 1.47 -10.68
CA THR A 128 6.50 1.87 -9.30
C THR A 128 6.79 3.35 -9.05
N LEU A 129 7.97 3.85 -9.47
CA LEU A 129 8.33 5.25 -9.28
C LEU A 129 7.49 6.20 -10.14
N THR A 130 7.05 5.78 -11.34
CA THR A 130 6.10 6.56 -12.15
C THR A 130 4.79 6.76 -11.41
N ALA A 131 4.24 5.69 -10.84
CA ALA A 131 3.00 5.74 -10.07
C ALA A 131 3.16 6.58 -8.78
N VAL A 132 4.23 6.35 -8.02
CA VAL A 132 4.51 7.12 -6.78
C VAL A 132 4.55 8.61 -7.05
N LYS A 133 5.25 9.06 -8.10
CA LYS A 133 5.34 10.48 -8.48
C LYS A 133 3.98 11.05 -8.85
N ALA A 134 3.22 10.35 -9.68
CA ALA A 134 1.89 10.78 -10.09
C ALA A 134 0.89 10.86 -8.91
N ILE A 135 1.04 9.99 -7.90
CA ILE A 135 0.26 10.07 -6.66
C ILE A 135 0.71 11.25 -5.81
N GLN A 136 2.01 11.51 -5.68
CA GLN A 136 2.54 12.62 -4.86
C GLN A 136 2.03 13.99 -5.32
N GLU A 137 1.85 14.19 -6.63
CA GLU A 137 1.28 15.43 -7.18
C GLU A 137 -0.15 15.69 -6.67
N ARG A 138 -0.93 14.62 -6.44
CA ARG A 138 -2.34 14.65 -6.02
C ARG A 138 -2.54 14.37 -4.53
N LEU A 139 -1.46 14.02 -3.82
CA LEU A 139 -1.52 13.68 -2.40
C LEU A 139 -1.92 14.90 -1.58
N VAL A 140 -2.95 14.78 -0.77
CA VAL A 140 -3.37 15.87 0.14
C VAL A 140 -2.38 16.01 1.31
N THR A 141 -2.39 17.16 1.97
CA THR A 141 -1.64 17.37 3.23
C THR A 141 -2.03 16.28 4.25
N ASN A 142 -1.05 15.71 4.93
CA ASN A 142 -1.18 14.52 5.79
C ASN A 142 -1.68 13.26 5.04
N GLY A 143 -1.64 13.26 3.71
CA GLY A 143 -1.84 12.05 2.91
C GLY A 143 -0.61 11.15 2.96
N LEU A 144 -0.79 9.87 2.67
CA LEU A 144 0.23 8.84 2.90
C LEU A 144 0.37 7.91 1.69
N ILE A 145 1.62 7.65 1.27
CA ILE A 145 1.96 6.55 0.37
C ILE A 145 2.68 5.49 1.20
N ILE A 146 2.21 4.26 1.13
CA ILE A 146 2.75 3.10 1.84
C ILE A 146 3.28 2.11 0.81
N LEU A 147 4.57 1.75 0.91
CA LEU A 147 5.18 0.74 0.08
C LEU A 147 5.65 -0.41 0.97
N LEU A 148 5.05 -1.58 0.81
CA LEU A 148 5.54 -2.84 1.38
C LEU A 148 6.52 -3.45 0.39
N VAL A 149 7.78 -3.53 0.78
CA VAL A 149 8.90 -3.91 -0.09
C VAL A 149 9.35 -5.33 0.22
N TYR A 150 9.19 -6.22 -0.76
CA TYR A 150 9.60 -7.64 -0.67
C TYR A 150 10.87 -7.85 -1.50
N ALA A 151 12.04 -7.62 -0.89
CA ALA A 151 13.33 -7.70 -1.60
C ALA A 151 13.83 -9.13 -1.86
N GLY A 152 13.21 -10.16 -1.29
CA GLY A 152 13.69 -11.55 -1.27
C GLY A 152 13.43 -12.38 -2.53
N HIS A 153 13.09 -11.77 -3.67
CA HIS A 153 12.87 -12.45 -4.94
C HIS A 153 13.76 -11.88 -6.07
N PRO A 154 13.94 -12.58 -7.20
CA PRO A 154 14.69 -12.04 -8.34
C PRO A 154 14.13 -10.69 -8.79
N GLY A 155 14.99 -9.67 -8.88
CA GLY A 155 14.60 -8.29 -9.21
C GLY A 155 14.15 -7.44 -8.01
N GLY A 156 13.72 -8.06 -6.90
CA GLY A 156 13.22 -7.34 -5.73
C GLY A 156 14.26 -6.43 -5.07
N ALA A 157 15.52 -6.85 -4.99
CA ALA A 157 16.60 -6.04 -4.43
C ALA A 157 16.83 -4.73 -5.23
N THR A 158 16.74 -4.80 -6.57
CA THR A 158 16.87 -3.63 -7.44
C THR A 158 15.72 -2.65 -7.23
N GLU A 159 14.50 -3.15 -7.13
CA GLU A 159 13.34 -2.31 -6.86
C GLU A 159 13.40 -1.71 -5.46
N ALA A 160 13.76 -2.51 -4.46
CA ALA A 160 13.93 -2.07 -3.08
C ALA A 160 14.92 -0.90 -2.96
N GLN A 161 16.08 -1.01 -3.64
CA GLN A 161 17.08 0.06 -3.64
C GLN A 161 16.56 1.33 -4.34
N ALA A 162 15.91 1.18 -5.49
CA ALA A 162 15.41 2.33 -6.25
C ALA A 162 14.32 3.11 -5.49
N VAL A 163 13.39 2.42 -4.82
CA VAL A 163 12.35 3.10 -4.03
C VAL A 163 12.92 3.73 -2.75
N LEU A 164 13.93 3.10 -2.14
CA LEU A 164 14.63 3.67 -0.98
C LEU A 164 15.42 4.93 -1.36
N ASP A 165 16.19 4.89 -2.45
CA ASP A 165 16.95 6.04 -2.96
C ASP A 165 16.02 7.20 -3.29
N TYR A 166 14.91 6.91 -3.96
CA TYR A 166 13.89 7.93 -4.24
C TYR A 166 13.30 8.52 -2.96
N ALA A 167 12.86 7.69 -2.03
CA ALA A 167 12.24 8.15 -0.79
C ALA A 167 13.20 9.01 0.06
N THR A 168 14.48 8.63 0.13
CA THR A 168 15.50 9.40 0.86
C THR A 168 15.90 10.71 0.18
N SER A 169 15.68 10.84 -1.14
CA SER A 169 15.94 12.07 -1.88
C SER A 169 14.85 13.15 -1.74
N LEU A 170 13.69 12.81 -1.15
CA LEU A 170 12.58 13.75 -1.03
C LEU A 170 12.90 14.90 -0.07
N ASP A 171 12.44 16.10 -0.45
CA ASP A 171 12.58 17.30 0.39
C ASP A 171 11.81 17.14 1.70
N GLN A 172 12.53 17.15 2.82
CA GLN A 172 11.97 17.03 4.16
C GLN A 172 10.98 18.15 4.54
N HIS A 173 11.00 19.28 3.85
CA HIS A 173 10.02 20.36 4.07
C HIS A 173 8.66 20.04 3.44
N GLN A 174 8.64 19.16 2.42
CA GLN A 174 7.43 18.75 1.74
C GLN A 174 6.94 17.37 2.16
N PHE A 175 7.88 16.46 2.47
CA PHE A 175 7.58 15.07 2.80
C PHE A 175 8.33 14.59 4.04
N GLN A 176 7.66 13.75 4.81
CA GLN A 176 8.26 13.00 5.90
C GLN A 176 8.29 11.52 5.51
N VAL A 177 9.47 10.89 5.64
CA VAL A 177 9.67 9.49 5.23
C VAL A 177 10.02 8.65 6.45
N LEU A 178 9.35 7.52 6.60
CA LEU A 178 9.61 6.51 7.61
C LEU A 178 9.97 5.18 6.94
N GLN A 179 11.04 4.54 7.41
CA GLN A 179 11.32 3.14 7.15
C GLN A 179 11.05 2.32 8.42
N TYR A 180 10.21 1.28 8.31
CA TYR A 180 9.93 0.34 9.39
C TYR A 180 10.41 -1.06 8.98
N GLN A 181 11.44 -1.56 9.66
CA GLN A 181 12.14 -2.79 9.30
C GLN A 181 12.67 -3.54 10.53
N PHE A 182 12.55 -4.87 10.52
CA PHE A 182 13.30 -5.73 11.42
C PHE A 182 14.71 -5.94 10.86
N ILE A 183 15.74 -5.58 11.61
CA ILE A 183 17.13 -5.52 11.10
C ILE A 183 17.99 -6.73 11.49
N ASN A 184 17.49 -7.62 12.33
CA ASN A 184 18.24 -8.76 12.88
C ASN A 184 17.70 -10.13 12.43
N GLN A 185 16.86 -10.17 11.40
CA GLN A 185 16.30 -11.42 10.90
C GLN A 185 17.29 -12.14 9.99
N VAL A 186 17.29 -13.48 10.04
CA VAL A 186 18.19 -14.35 9.23
C VAL A 186 17.88 -14.23 7.72
N HIS A 187 16.59 -14.12 7.37
CA HIS A 187 16.14 -13.84 6.01
C HIS A 187 15.75 -12.37 5.90
N VAL A 188 15.86 -11.81 4.71
CA VAL A 188 15.44 -10.43 4.47
C VAL A 188 13.91 -10.34 4.55
N PRO A 189 13.34 -9.89 5.69
CA PRO A 189 11.90 -9.75 5.82
C PRO A 189 11.42 -8.58 4.96
N PRO A 190 10.14 -8.56 4.58
CA PRO A 190 9.57 -7.36 3.99
C PRO A 190 9.67 -6.19 4.97
N TYR A 191 9.91 -5.00 4.42
CA TYR A 191 9.90 -3.76 5.18
C TYR A 191 8.89 -2.78 4.59
N LEU A 192 8.58 -1.74 5.35
CA LEU A 192 7.65 -0.71 4.94
C LEU A 192 8.39 0.62 4.77
N LEU A 193 8.12 1.32 3.66
CA LEU A 193 8.37 2.74 3.50
C LEU A 193 7.04 3.48 3.57
N ALA A 194 6.97 4.55 4.36
CA ALA A 194 5.82 5.44 4.40
C ALA A 194 6.27 6.86 4.05
N ILE A 195 5.64 7.46 3.04
CA ILE A 195 5.90 8.82 2.56
C ILE A 195 4.67 9.66 2.86
N GLN A 196 4.79 10.59 3.80
CA GLN A 196 3.72 11.48 4.20
C GLN A 196 3.95 12.89 3.67
N LYS A 197 2.92 13.49 3.05
CA LYS A 197 2.94 14.90 2.65
C LYS A 197 2.70 15.80 3.87
N ARG A 198 3.50 16.83 4.03
CA ARG A 198 3.40 17.85 5.10
C ARG A 198 2.40 18.95 4.76
#